data_ca6d2caff8b1af6d866569ad2ffebdb1
#
_entry.id   ca6d2caff8b1af6d866569ad2ffebdb1
#
_cell.length_a   1.000
_cell.length_b   1.000
_cell.length_c   1.000
_cell.angle_alpha   90.00
_cell.angle_beta   90.00
_cell.angle_gamma   90.00
#
_symmetry.space_group_name_H-M   'P 1'
#
loop_
_entity.id
_entity.type
_entity.pdbx_description
1 polymer ?
#
loop_
_entity_poly.entity_id
_entity_poly.type
_entity_poly.pdbx_seq_one_letter_code
_entity_poly.pdbx_strand_id
1 'polypeptide(L)'
;MNDFAELAFMETPLIDAAGFMELILRFVLNMVVVVAIIRFFYYPKSRRRDYFFTFTLISISIFLMIFLLGSVKLKIGFALGLFAIFGIIRYRTESIPVREMTYLFVIIAISVINALSVQLSYAELTATNLLFILCIWLCESNRWLKHISCKLVQYDRIELITPQRRAELIMDLENRT
;
A
#
# COMPACT_ATOMS: atom_id res chain seq x y z
N MET A 1 -41.27 6.47 9.35
CA MET A 1 -40.12 6.07 8.52
C MET A 1 -39.03 5.43 9.38
N ASN A 2 -39.43 4.74 10.49
CA ASN A 2 -38.50 4.15 11.47
C ASN A 2 -38.70 2.63 11.63
N ASP A 3 -39.51 1.99 10.76
CA ASP A 3 -39.88 0.57 10.96
C ASP A 3 -38.76 -0.43 10.62
N PHE A 4 -37.71 0.01 9.93
CA PHE A 4 -36.56 -0.85 9.60
C PHE A 4 -35.53 -0.98 10.72
N ALA A 5 -35.56 -0.08 11.72
CA ALA A 5 -34.64 -0.11 12.85
C ALA A 5 -35.07 -1.14 13.93
N GLU A 6 -36.34 -1.56 13.94
CA GLU A 6 -36.88 -2.54 14.88
C GLU A 6 -36.79 -4.00 14.42
N LEU A 7 -36.38 -4.24 13.17
CA LEU A 7 -36.16 -5.58 12.67
C LEU A 7 -34.86 -6.15 13.26
N ALA A 8 -34.96 -6.79 14.41
CA ALA A 8 -33.87 -7.54 15.02
C ALA A 8 -34.00 -9.03 14.62
N PHE A 9 -32.94 -9.60 14.07
CA PHE A 9 -32.81 -11.02 13.86
C PHE A 9 -31.86 -11.59 14.92
N MET A 10 -32.33 -12.47 15.80
CA MET A 10 -31.53 -13.06 16.90
C MET A 10 -30.83 -12.01 17.78
N GLU A 11 -31.57 -11.01 18.28
CA GLU A 11 -31.08 -9.92 19.16
C GLU A 11 -30.09 -8.95 18.52
N THR A 12 -29.79 -9.08 17.23
CA THR A 12 -28.94 -8.11 16.52
C THR A 12 -29.78 -7.21 15.62
N PRO A 13 -29.62 -5.87 15.68
CA PRO A 13 -30.33 -4.98 14.75
C PRO A 13 -29.88 -5.25 13.33
N LEU A 14 -30.84 -5.42 12.41
CA LEU A 14 -30.56 -5.67 10.99
C LEU A 14 -29.82 -4.50 10.31
N ILE A 15 -30.03 -3.28 10.79
CA ILE A 15 -29.40 -2.07 10.27
C ILE A 15 -29.01 -1.17 11.43
N ASP A 16 -27.72 -1.04 11.68
CA ASP A 16 -27.17 0.04 12.50
C ASP A 16 -26.72 1.18 11.57
N ALA A 17 -27.58 2.18 11.41
CA ALA A 17 -27.32 3.31 10.51
C ALA A 17 -26.08 4.12 10.93
N ALA A 18 -25.80 4.21 12.24
CA ALA A 18 -24.64 4.94 12.74
C ALA A 18 -23.33 4.20 12.41
N GLY A 19 -23.25 2.91 12.73
CA GLY A 19 -22.07 2.08 12.41
C GLY A 19 -21.83 1.93 10.91
N PHE A 20 -22.91 1.83 10.12
CA PHE A 20 -22.80 1.77 8.67
C PHE A 20 -22.28 3.08 8.06
N MET A 21 -22.75 4.22 8.54
CA MET A 21 -22.26 5.53 8.10
C MET A 21 -20.78 5.73 8.46
N GLU A 22 -20.39 5.31 9.66
CA GLU A 22 -19.00 5.35 10.09
C GLU A 22 -18.10 4.49 9.20
N LEU A 23 -18.52 3.26 8.88
CA LEU A 23 -17.81 2.35 7.96
C LEU A 23 -17.60 3.04 6.60
N ILE A 24 -18.66 3.56 6.00
CA ILE A 24 -18.57 4.18 4.67
C ILE A 24 -17.64 5.40 4.69
N LEU A 25 -17.78 6.29 5.68
CA LEU A 25 -16.97 7.50 5.76
C LEU A 25 -15.48 7.17 5.89
N ARG A 26 -15.14 6.24 6.77
CA ARG A 26 -13.74 5.78 6.96
C ARG A 26 -13.21 5.03 5.75
N PHE A 27 -14.05 4.21 5.11
CA PHE A 27 -13.69 3.52 3.89
C PHE A 27 -13.36 4.48 2.75
N VAL A 28 -14.21 5.49 2.53
CA VAL A 28 -13.99 6.51 1.51
C VAL A 28 -12.71 7.30 1.80
N LEU A 29 -12.48 7.70 3.04
CA LEU A 29 -11.25 8.38 3.44
C LEU A 29 -10.03 7.51 3.16
N ASN A 30 -10.05 6.24 3.57
CA ASN A 30 -8.97 5.30 3.29
C ASN A 30 -8.71 5.17 1.78
N MET A 31 -9.75 5.00 0.98
CA MET A 31 -9.64 4.85 -0.47
C MET A 31 -9.06 6.09 -1.14
N VAL A 32 -9.51 7.28 -0.74
CA VAL A 32 -8.98 8.55 -1.28
C VAL A 32 -7.49 8.67 -1.00
N VAL A 33 -7.06 8.40 0.23
CA VAL A 33 -5.64 8.49 0.62
C VAL A 33 -4.80 7.45 -0.13
N VAL A 34 -5.21 6.19 -0.15
CA VAL A 34 -4.46 5.11 -0.79
C VAL A 34 -4.37 5.30 -2.30
N VAL A 35 -5.49 5.64 -2.96
CA VAL A 35 -5.48 5.93 -4.39
C VAL A 35 -4.63 7.16 -4.71
N ALA A 36 -4.67 8.19 -3.87
CA ALA A 36 -3.81 9.37 -4.05
C ALA A 36 -2.32 8.99 -3.97
N ILE A 37 -1.91 8.21 -2.98
CA ILE A 37 -0.53 7.74 -2.84
C ILE A 37 -0.11 6.93 -4.06
N ILE A 38 -0.91 5.94 -4.46
CA ILE A 38 -0.58 5.08 -5.60
C ILE A 38 -0.56 5.89 -6.90
N ARG A 39 -1.54 6.77 -7.13
CA ARG A 39 -1.70 7.52 -8.38
C ARG A 39 -0.66 8.61 -8.56
N PHE A 40 -0.31 9.35 -7.49
CA PHE A 40 0.59 10.50 -7.57
C PHE A 40 2.06 10.16 -7.32
N PHE A 41 2.34 9.17 -6.47
CA PHE A 41 3.73 8.86 -6.09
C PHE A 41 4.24 7.58 -6.76
N TYR A 42 3.47 6.50 -6.72
CA TYR A 42 3.91 5.22 -7.27
C TYR A 42 3.80 5.14 -8.79
N TYR A 43 2.62 5.42 -9.34
CA TYR A 43 2.32 5.20 -10.76
C TYR A 43 3.19 6.01 -11.71
N PRO A 44 3.55 7.29 -11.49
CA PRO A 44 4.37 8.06 -12.41
C PRO A 44 5.77 7.48 -12.61
N LYS A 45 6.30 6.80 -11.60
CA LYS A 45 7.66 6.25 -11.62
C LYS A 45 7.74 4.77 -12.01
N SER A 46 6.74 3.96 -11.65
CA SER A 46 6.76 2.51 -11.90
C SER A 46 5.98 2.09 -13.15
N ARG A 47 4.91 2.80 -13.52
CA ARG A 47 4.00 2.52 -14.64
C ARG A 47 3.45 1.08 -14.70
N ARG A 48 3.53 0.32 -13.61
CA ARG A 48 3.05 -1.07 -13.52
C ARG A 48 1.61 -1.10 -13.03
N ARG A 49 0.68 -1.53 -13.87
CA ARG A 49 -0.76 -1.63 -13.57
C ARG A 49 -1.06 -2.74 -12.55
N ASP A 50 -0.31 -3.83 -12.59
CA ASP A 50 -0.52 -4.98 -11.70
C ASP A 50 -0.37 -4.60 -10.23
N TYR A 51 0.64 -3.80 -9.91
CA TYR A 51 0.84 -3.31 -8.55
C TYR A 51 -0.21 -2.30 -8.11
N PHE A 52 -0.73 -1.48 -9.03
CA PHE A 52 -1.85 -0.59 -8.72
C PHE A 52 -3.07 -1.38 -8.24
N PHE A 53 -3.43 -2.41 -8.99
CA PHE A 53 -4.52 -3.31 -8.64
C PHE A 53 -4.27 -4.02 -7.31
N THR A 54 -3.09 -4.61 -7.14
CA THR A 54 -2.72 -5.36 -5.95
C THR A 54 -2.76 -4.50 -4.69
N PHE A 55 -2.16 -3.32 -4.72
CA PHE A 55 -2.13 -2.40 -3.58
C PHE A 55 -3.52 -1.92 -3.18
N THR A 56 -4.36 -1.59 -4.16
CA THR A 56 -5.74 -1.17 -3.90
C THR A 56 -6.54 -2.31 -3.28
N LEU A 57 -6.44 -3.52 -3.81
CA LEU A 57 -7.19 -4.66 -3.31
C LEU A 57 -6.74 -5.09 -1.91
N ILE A 58 -5.44 -5.08 -1.65
CA ILE A 58 -4.89 -5.35 -0.31
C ILE A 58 -5.38 -4.32 0.70
N SER A 59 -5.37 -3.02 0.33
CA SER A 59 -5.89 -1.96 1.19
C SER A 59 -7.36 -2.18 1.58
N ILE A 60 -8.21 -2.47 0.59
CA ILE A 60 -9.63 -2.74 0.80
C ILE A 60 -9.81 -3.95 1.74
N SER A 61 -9.14 -5.05 1.43
CA SER A 61 -9.27 -6.29 2.19
C SER A 61 -8.84 -6.11 3.64
N ILE A 62 -7.71 -5.45 3.87
CA ILE A 62 -7.20 -5.20 5.22
C ILE A 62 -8.10 -4.24 5.98
N PHE A 63 -8.54 -3.14 5.34
CA PHE A 63 -9.43 -2.19 5.98
C PHE A 63 -10.73 -2.87 6.44
N LEU A 64 -11.42 -3.57 5.54
CA LEU A 64 -12.68 -4.25 5.86
C LEU A 64 -12.49 -5.33 6.94
N MET A 65 -11.44 -6.13 6.81
CA MET A 65 -11.13 -7.17 7.78
C MET A 65 -10.93 -6.59 9.17
N ILE A 66 -10.13 -5.53 9.29
CA ILE A 66 -9.82 -4.92 10.59
C ILE A 66 -11.02 -4.16 11.15
N PHE A 67 -11.75 -3.43 10.32
CA PHE A 67 -12.93 -2.69 10.75
C PHE A 67 -13.98 -3.63 11.33
N LEU A 68 -14.27 -4.74 10.64
CA LEU A 68 -15.22 -5.73 11.10
C LEU A 68 -14.74 -6.51 12.35
N LEU A 69 -13.44 -6.80 12.43
CA LEU A 69 -12.84 -7.42 13.62
C LEU A 69 -12.65 -6.46 14.79
N GLY A 70 -12.63 -5.16 14.55
CA GLY A 70 -12.41 -4.14 15.58
C GLY A 70 -13.47 -4.13 16.69
N SER A 71 -14.66 -4.65 16.42
CA SER A 71 -15.72 -4.89 17.40
C SER A 71 -15.43 -6.06 18.35
N VAL A 72 -14.46 -6.92 18.02
CA VAL A 72 -14.05 -8.04 18.86
C VAL A 72 -12.78 -7.65 19.62
N LYS A 73 -12.75 -7.86 20.95
CA LYS A 73 -11.65 -7.47 21.86
C LYS A 73 -10.29 -8.18 21.62
N LEU A 74 -9.93 -8.44 20.36
CA LEU A 74 -8.73 -9.20 19.95
C LEU A 74 -7.55 -8.31 19.53
N LYS A 75 -7.36 -7.15 20.15
CA LYS A 75 -6.41 -6.11 19.72
C LYS A 75 -4.94 -6.56 19.60
N ILE A 76 -4.47 -7.46 20.45
CA ILE A 76 -3.04 -7.86 20.49
C ILE A 76 -2.74 -9.03 19.55
N GLY A 77 -3.59 -10.05 19.53
CA GLY A 77 -3.41 -11.23 18.69
C GLY A 77 -3.49 -10.89 17.18
N PHE A 78 -4.28 -9.88 16.85
CA PHE A 78 -4.45 -9.43 15.47
C PHE A 78 -3.20 -8.71 14.95
N ALA A 79 -2.58 -7.85 15.73
CA ALA A 79 -1.32 -7.19 15.36
C ALA A 79 -0.22 -8.23 15.10
N LEU A 80 -0.10 -9.24 15.95
CA LEU A 80 0.84 -10.36 15.76
C LEU A 80 0.51 -11.19 14.50
N GLY A 81 -0.77 -11.45 14.21
CA GLY A 81 -1.21 -12.14 13.01
C GLY A 81 -0.86 -11.38 11.73
N LEU A 82 -0.99 -10.06 11.74
CA LEU A 82 -0.64 -9.19 10.61
C LEU A 82 0.87 -9.24 10.34
N PHE A 83 1.71 -9.20 11.38
CA PHE A 83 3.15 -9.38 11.25
C PHE A 83 3.52 -10.78 10.71
N ALA A 84 2.79 -11.82 11.12
CA ALA A 84 3.00 -13.18 10.59
C ALA A 84 2.67 -13.27 9.09
N ILE A 85 1.58 -12.64 8.62
CA ILE A 85 1.22 -12.57 7.20
C ILE A 85 2.32 -11.86 6.41
N PHE A 86 2.87 -10.76 6.92
CA PHE A 86 4.01 -10.08 6.30
C PHE A 86 5.24 -10.96 6.22
N GLY A 87 5.52 -11.75 7.26
CA GLY A 87 6.58 -12.74 7.24
C GLY A 87 6.41 -13.74 6.09
N ILE A 88 5.20 -14.24 5.89
CA ILE A 88 4.90 -15.23 4.83
C ILE A 88 5.00 -14.59 3.43
N ILE A 89 4.52 -13.39 3.22
CA ILE A 89 4.63 -12.68 1.93
C ILE A 89 6.09 -12.45 1.55
N ARG A 90 6.97 -12.21 2.54
CA ARG A 90 8.40 -12.02 2.33
C ARG A 90 9.12 -13.27 1.82
N TYR A 91 8.64 -14.48 2.14
CA TYR A 91 9.27 -15.74 1.76
C TYR A 91 8.85 -16.28 0.38
N ARG A 92 8.08 -15.52 -0.39
CA ARG A 92 7.72 -15.93 -1.75
C ARG A 92 8.97 -15.88 -2.65
N THR A 93 9.14 -16.90 -3.47
CA THR A 93 10.32 -17.25 -4.28
C THR A 93 10.75 -16.19 -5.31
N GLU A 94 9.95 -15.19 -5.58
CA GLU A 94 10.34 -14.03 -6.39
C GLU A 94 10.60 -12.82 -5.49
N SER A 95 11.81 -12.26 -5.58
CA SER A 95 12.19 -11.05 -4.87
C SER A 95 11.38 -9.85 -5.39
N ILE A 96 10.37 -9.46 -4.62
CA ILE A 96 9.65 -8.20 -4.89
C ILE A 96 10.68 -7.05 -4.75
N PRO A 97 10.78 -6.16 -5.74
CA PRO A 97 11.66 -5.02 -5.64
C PRO A 97 11.41 -4.24 -4.35
N VAL A 98 12.49 -3.75 -3.73
CA VAL A 98 12.44 -3.10 -2.39
C VAL A 98 11.42 -1.96 -2.33
N ARG A 99 11.29 -1.23 -3.43
CA ARG A 99 10.37 -0.10 -3.53
C ARG A 99 8.91 -0.53 -3.42
N GLU A 100 8.52 -1.54 -4.19
CA GLU A 100 7.17 -2.08 -4.16
C GLU A 100 6.80 -2.64 -2.79
N MET A 101 7.78 -3.24 -2.11
CA MET A 101 7.61 -3.76 -0.77
C MET A 101 7.39 -2.63 0.25
N THR A 102 8.10 -1.52 0.11
CA THR A 102 7.91 -0.34 0.97
C THR A 102 6.53 0.27 0.79
N TYR A 103 6.08 0.45 -0.46
CA TYR A 103 4.73 0.96 -0.73
C TYR A 103 3.65 0.03 -0.19
N LEU A 104 3.82 -1.29 -0.35
CA LEU A 104 2.90 -2.28 0.22
C LEU A 104 2.77 -2.10 1.73
N PHE A 105 3.92 -1.99 2.42
CA PHE A 105 3.94 -1.82 3.88
C PHE A 105 3.23 -0.53 4.32
N VAL A 106 3.50 0.58 3.66
CA VAL A 106 2.89 1.89 3.98
C VAL A 106 1.37 1.85 3.75
N ILE A 107 0.92 1.28 2.64
CA ILE A 107 -0.50 1.16 2.33
C ILE A 107 -1.23 0.32 3.37
N ILE A 108 -0.62 -0.78 3.80
CA ILE A 108 -1.18 -1.62 4.86
C ILE A 108 -1.24 -0.85 6.17
N ALA A 109 -0.18 -0.14 6.55
CA ALA A 109 -0.15 0.66 7.78
C ALA A 109 -1.26 1.72 7.80
N ILE A 110 -1.46 2.43 6.70
CA ILE A 110 -2.52 3.42 6.55
C ILE A 110 -3.90 2.76 6.68
N SER A 111 -4.12 1.64 6.01
CA SER A 111 -5.41 0.92 6.07
C SER A 111 -5.72 0.41 7.48
N VAL A 112 -4.71 -0.09 8.19
CA VAL A 112 -4.83 -0.52 9.60
C VAL A 112 -5.20 0.65 10.50
N ILE A 113 -4.48 1.77 10.39
CA ILE A 113 -4.72 2.96 11.20
C ILE A 113 -6.13 3.51 10.95
N ASN A 114 -6.54 3.64 9.69
CA ASN A 114 -7.86 4.15 9.34
C ASN A 114 -9.00 3.25 9.84
N ALA A 115 -8.77 1.93 9.90
CA ALA A 115 -9.77 0.99 10.38
C ALA A 115 -9.84 0.92 11.92
N LEU A 116 -8.70 0.99 12.63
CA LEU A 116 -8.64 0.85 14.09
C LEU A 116 -8.96 2.14 14.84
N SER A 117 -8.86 3.28 14.20
CA SER A 117 -8.95 4.61 14.83
C SER A 117 -10.38 5.03 15.20
N VAL A 118 -11.21 4.11 15.65
CA VAL A 118 -12.63 4.37 15.99
C VAL A 118 -12.76 5.41 17.13
N GLN A 119 -11.77 5.52 18.02
CA GLN A 119 -11.75 6.47 19.13
C GLN A 119 -11.09 7.82 18.79
N LEU A 120 -10.43 7.94 17.63
CA LEU A 120 -9.77 9.16 17.23
C LEU A 120 -10.73 10.13 16.52
N SER A 121 -10.48 11.41 16.72
CA SER A 121 -11.18 12.46 15.96
C SER A 121 -10.86 12.35 14.46
N TYR A 122 -11.83 12.68 13.61
CA TYR A 122 -11.60 12.76 12.15
C TYR A 122 -10.48 13.74 11.78
N ALA A 123 -10.27 14.80 12.59
CA ALA A 123 -9.17 15.74 12.40
C ALA A 123 -7.80 15.07 12.63
N GLU A 124 -7.65 14.28 13.69
CA GLU A 124 -6.42 13.54 13.98
C GLU A 124 -6.17 12.46 12.92
N LEU A 125 -7.22 11.80 12.47
CA LEU A 125 -7.13 10.78 11.43
C LEU A 125 -6.67 11.40 10.09
N THR A 126 -7.25 12.52 9.69
CA THR A 126 -6.83 13.23 8.46
C THR A 126 -5.43 13.79 8.59
N ALA A 127 -5.05 14.34 9.76
CA ALA A 127 -3.69 14.80 10.02
C ALA A 127 -2.65 13.67 9.90
N THR A 128 -2.93 12.49 10.46
CA THR A 128 -2.06 11.33 10.35
C THR A 128 -1.88 10.88 8.90
N ASN A 129 -2.96 10.79 8.12
CA ASN A 129 -2.90 10.45 6.71
C ASN A 129 -2.09 11.48 5.90
N LEU A 130 -2.27 12.77 6.19
CA LEU A 130 -1.54 13.85 5.54
C LEU A 130 -0.06 13.80 5.87
N LEU A 131 0.30 13.41 7.09
CA LEU A 131 1.67 13.21 7.53
C LEU A 131 2.34 12.05 6.74
N PHE A 132 1.65 10.93 6.52
CA PHE A 132 2.13 9.86 5.65
C PHE A 132 2.39 10.34 4.22
N ILE A 133 1.44 11.07 3.64
CA ILE A 133 1.59 11.64 2.29
C ILE A 133 2.81 12.57 2.23
N LEU A 134 2.99 13.42 3.22
CA LEU A 134 4.10 14.35 3.31
C LEU A 134 5.45 13.62 3.44
N CYS A 135 5.53 12.58 4.28
CA CYS A 135 6.73 11.75 4.40
C CYS A 135 7.09 11.07 3.08
N ILE A 136 6.08 10.48 2.39
CA ILE A 136 6.31 9.86 1.08
C ILE A 136 6.79 10.91 0.08
N TRP A 137 6.17 12.09 0.06
CA TRP A 137 6.55 13.18 -0.82
C TRP A 137 7.99 13.64 -0.60
N LEU A 138 8.41 13.77 0.66
CA LEU A 138 9.80 14.10 1.01
C LEU A 138 10.78 13.02 0.53
N CYS A 139 10.47 11.75 0.79
CA CYS A 139 11.33 10.63 0.38
C CYS A 139 11.37 10.44 -1.13
N GLU A 140 10.26 10.72 -1.83
CA GLU A 140 10.13 10.53 -3.27
C GLU A 140 10.63 11.74 -4.09
N SER A 141 10.89 12.88 -3.42
CA SER A 141 11.39 14.09 -4.05
C SER A 141 12.80 13.87 -4.59
N ASN A 142 12.96 13.96 -5.92
CA ASN A 142 14.24 13.78 -6.63
C ASN A 142 15.33 14.82 -6.24
N ARG A 143 14.97 15.82 -5.42
CA ARG A 143 15.92 16.87 -5.02
C ARG A 143 16.95 16.36 -4.01
N TRP A 144 16.64 15.31 -3.22
CA TRP A 144 17.48 14.81 -2.15
C TRP A 144 18.26 13.56 -2.50
N LEU A 145 17.77 12.72 -3.44
CA LEU A 145 18.41 11.45 -3.79
C LEU A 145 18.45 11.28 -5.31
N LYS A 146 19.65 11.19 -5.89
CA LYS A 146 19.85 10.80 -7.29
C LYS A 146 19.40 9.34 -7.48
N HIS A 147 18.44 9.14 -8.34
CA HIS A 147 17.95 7.80 -8.67
C HIS A 147 18.90 7.13 -9.65
N ILE A 148 19.57 6.08 -9.20
CA ILE A 148 20.39 5.21 -10.06
C ILE A 148 19.48 4.04 -10.48
N SER A 149 19.11 3.98 -11.74
CA SER A 149 18.35 2.87 -12.32
C SER A 149 19.33 1.80 -12.82
N CYS A 150 19.31 0.63 -12.19
CA CYS A 150 20.05 -0.55 -12.67
C CYS A 150 19.09 -1.43 -13.46
N LYS A 151 19.44 -1.71 -14.73
CA LYS A 151 18.76 -2.72 -15.54
C LYS A 151 19.69 -3.91 -15.73
N LEU A 152 19.18 -5.10 -15.50
CA LEU A 152 19.88 -6.34 -15.81
C LEU A 152 19.69 -6.57 -17.32
N VAL A 153 20.79 -6.51 -18.07
CA VAL A 153 20.80 -6.76 -19.52
C VAL A 153 21.49 -8.10 -19.74
N GLN A 154 20.81 -9.01 -20.42
CA GLN A 154 21.43 -10.24 -20.90
C GLN A 154 22.21 -9.91 -22.18
N TYR A 155 23.55 -10.00 -22.10
CA TYR A 155 24.43 -9.58 -23.17
C TYR A 155 25.09 -10.77 -23.84
N ASP A 156 24.96 -10.87 -25.16
CA ASP A 156 25.36 -12.03 -25.98
C ASP A 156 26.85 -12.01 -26.35
N ARG A 157 27.50 -10.83 -26.41
CA ARG A 157 28.90 -10.71 -26.82
C ARG A 157 29.84 -10.71 -25.62
N ILE A 158 30.17 -11.90 -25.16
CA ILE A 158 31.06 -12.12 -23.98
C ILE A 158 32.45 -11.53 -24.20
N GLU A 159 32.91 -11.44 -25.47
CA GLU A 159 34.24 -10.91 -25.83
C GLU A 159 34.44 -9.42 -25.48
N LEU A 160 33.34 -8.64 -25.36
CA LEU A 160 33.38 -7.22 -25.03
C LEU A 160 33.29 -6.95 -23.51
N ILE A 161 33.07 -7.99 -22.69
CA ILE A 161 32.94 -7.84 -21.22
C ILE A 161 34.31 -7.67 -20.54
N THR A 162 35.38 -7.60 -21.30
CA THR A 162 36.74 -7.39 -20.75
C THR A 162 36.95 -5.92 -20.35
N PRO A 163 37.67 -5.62 -19.22
CA PRO A 163 37.93 -4.26 -18.79
C PRO A 163 38.60 -3.37 -19.86
N GLN A 164 39.37 -3.97 -20.74
CA GLN A 164 40.10 -3.28 -21.81
C GLN A 164 39.18 -2.78 -22.93
N ARG A 165 38.01 -3.43 -23.15
CA ARG A 165 37.04 -3.07 -24.19
C ARG A 165 35.77 -2.45 -23.69
N ARG A 166 35.82 -1.85 -22.49
CA ARG A 166 34.66 -1.23 -21.85
C ARG A 166 34.04 -0.12 -22.71
N ALA A 167 34.82 0.62 -23.45
CA ALA A 167 34.32 1.68 -24.32
C ALA A 167 33.51 1.14 -25.51
N GLU A 168 33.95 0.04 -26.11
CA GLU A 168 33.24 -0.66 -27.19
C GLU A 168 31.94 -1.31 -26.68
N LEU A 169 31.95 -1.86 -25.47
CA LEU A 169 30.76 -2.41 -24.82
C LEU A 169 29.69 -1.32 -24.61
N ILE A 170 30.07 -0.17 -24.10
CA ILE A 170 29.15 0.97 -23.88
C ILE A 170 28.57 1.44 -25.19
N MET A 171 29.38 1.57 -26.22
CA MET A 171 28.96 2.00 -27.56
C MET A 171 28.00 1.00 -28.22
N ASP A 172 28.25 -0.32 -28.06
CA ASP A 172 27.34 -1.37 -28.59
C ASP A 172 26.00 -1.38 -27.81
N LEU A 173 26.02 -1.14 -26.50
CA LEU A 173 24.81 -1.02 -25.68
C LEU A 173 23.99 0.24 -26.02
N GLU A 174 24.63 1.38 -26.25
CA GLU A 174 23.96 2.62 -26.66
C GLU A 174 23.31 2.51 -28.04
N ASN A 175 23.94 1.77 -28.94
CA ASN A 175 23.39 1.55 -30.30
C ASN A 175 22.21 0.57 -30.31
N ARG A 176 22.06 -0.29 -29.28
CA ARG A 176 20.99 -1.30 -29.19
C ARG A 176 19.83 -0.89 -28.32
N THR A 177 19.93 0.17 -27.50
CA THR A 177 18.91 0.67 -26.58
C THR A 177 18.38 2.02 -27.00
#